data_64ca6235db02132a925b0bb95feeec42
#
_entry.id   64ca6235db02132a925b0bb95feeec42
#
_cell.length_a   1.000
_cell.length_b   1.000
_cell.length_c   1.000
_cell.angle_alpha   90.00
_cell.angle_beta   90.00
_cell.angle_gamma   90.00
#
_symmetry.space_group_name_H-M   'P 1'
#
loop_
_entity.id
_entity.type
_entity.pdbx_description
1 polymer ?
#
loop_
_entity_poly.entity_id
_entity_poly.type
_entity_poly.pdbx_seq_one_letter_code
_entity_poly.pdbx_strand_id
1 'polypeptide(L)'
;KPEGPYENIEGNKDKAIFPNIDGSLFEDTDGTVYFVGHNHYIARMKPDMSGFAEELKTLKEKKYNPEPYIEGAFIFKYDNKYHLVQAIWSHRTSEGDTYIEKKGVTSPKTRYSYDCIISTADNVYGPYSERYNAITGGGHNNLFQDKDGNWWATMFFNPRGAQAAEYKVTCR
;
A
#
# COMPACT_ATOMS: atom_id res chain seq x y z
N LYS A 1 -3.79 -11.33 -21.91
CA LYS A 1 -2.83 -10.48 -22.60
C LYS A 1 -2.96 -9.05 -22.07
N PRO A 2 -1.88 -8.24 -22.02
CA PRO A 2 -1.96 -6.85 -21.56
C PRO A 2 -2.98 -5.99 -22.31
N GLU A 3 -3.27 -6.33 -23.56
CA GLU A 3 -4.23 -5.65 -24.44
C GLU A 3 -5.68 -6.09 -24.20
N GLY A 4 -5.92 -7.06 -23.33
CA GLY A 4 -7.24 -7.64 -23.12
C GLY A 4 -7.65 -8.71 -24.14
N PRO A 5 -8.93 -8.99 -24.27
CA PRO A 5 -10.05 -8.36 -23.53
C PRO A 5 -9.99 -8.66 -22.02
N TYR A 6 -10.44 -7.71 -21.22
CA TYR A 6 -10.53 -7.85 -19.77
C TYR A 6 -11.98 -8.18 -19.39
N GLU A 7 -12.12 -9.15 -18.51
CA GLU A 7 -13.40 -9.58 -17.97
C GLU A 7 -13.38 -9.53 -16.44
N ASN A 8 -14.54 -9.37 -15.84
CA ASN A 8 -14.64 -9.47 -14.40
C ASN A 8 -14.37 -10.92 -13.96
N ILE A 9 -13.58 -11.12 -12.92
CA ILE A 9 -13.18 -12.43 -12.40
C ILE A 9 -14.36 -13.40 -12.20
N GLU A 10 -15.50 -12.90 -11.71
CA GLU A 10 -16.71 -13.74 -11.48
C GLU A 10 -17.73 -13.64 -12.62
N GLY A 11 -17.40 -13.03 -13.75
CA GLY A 11 -18.35 -12.76 -14.81
C GLY A 11 -19.48 -11.79 -14.44
N ASN A 12 -19.46 -11.26 -13.23
CA ASN A 12 -20.45 -10.34 -12.71
C ASN A 12 -19.91 -8.94 -12.64
N LYS A 13 -20.34 -8.07 -13.55
CA LYS A 13 -19.87 -6.68 -13.65
C LYS A 13 -20.23 -5.82 -12.44
N ASP A 14 -21.23 -6.25 -11.66
CA ASP A 14 -21.79 -5.45 -10.56
C ASP A 14 -21.25 -5.88 -9.19
N LYS A 15 -20.43 -6.94 -9.13
CA LYS A 15 -19.89 -7.46 -7.87
C LYS A 15 -18.36 -7.48 -7.87
N ALA A 16 -17.76 -6.58 -7.11
CA ALA A 16 -16.32 -6.61 -6.84
C ALA A 16 -15.98 -7.77 -5.88
N ILE A 17 -14.86 -8.45 -6.14
CA ILE A 17 -14.33 -9.49 -5.23
C ILE A 17 -13.82 -8.88 -3.90
N PHE A 18 -13.50 -7.59 -3.93
CA PHE A 18 -13.07 -6.81 -2.78
C PHE A 18 -13.90 -5.52 -2.68
N PRO A 19 -14.66 -5.32 -1.58
CA PRO A 19 -15.61 -4.20 -1.47
C PRO A 19 -14.94 -2.90 -0.99
N ASN A 20 -13.69 -2.66 -1.39
CA ASN A 20 -12.90 -1.48 -1.02
C ASN A 20 -11.99 -1.07 -2.16
N ILE A 21 -11.10 -0.12 -1.93
CA ILE A 21 -10.17 0.45 -2.91
C ILE A 21 -8.74 -0.12 -2.73
N ASP A 22 -7.84 0.29 -3.60
CA ASP A 22 -6.39 0.10 -3.52
C ASP A 22 -5.98 -1.39 -3.53
N GLY A 23 -6.55 -2.15 -4.47
CA GLY A 23 -6.14 -3.54 -4.69
C GLY A 23 -4.79 -3.63 -5.42
N SER A 24 -3.89 -4.46 -4.91
CA SER A 24 -2.63 -4.83 -5.53
C SER A 24 -2.40 -6.34 -5.49
N LEU A 25 -1.49 -6.83 -6.31
CA LEU A 25 -1.08 -8.22 -6.33
C LEU A 25 0.41 -8.33 -5.98
N PHE A 26 0.74 -9.34 -5.18
CA PHE A 26 2.10 -9.70 -4.84
C PHE A 26 2.32 -11.19 -5.18
N GLU A 27 3.31 -11.49 -6.00
CA GLU A 27 3.76 -12.86 -6.28
C GLU A 27 4.99 -13.17 -5.43
N ASP A 28 4.90 -14.20 -4.59
CA ASP A 28 6.02 -14.67 -3.79
C ASP A 28 6.95 -15.57 -4.61
N THR A 29 8.13 -15.83 -4.08
CA THR A 29 9.21 -16.62 -4.73
C THR A 29 8.84 -18.06 -5.06
N ASP A 30 7.80 -18.60 -4.42
CA ASP A 30 7.23 -19.93 -4.68
C ASP A 30 6.11 -19.93 -5.74
N GLY A 31 5.82 -18.77 -6.34
CA GLY A 31 4.73 -18.57 -7.31
C GLY A 31 3.36 -18.39 -6.68
N THR A 32 3.26 -18.33 -5.37
CA THR A 32 1.99 -18.02 -4.69
C THR A 32 1.67 -16.55 -4.87
N VAL A 33 0.46 -16.26 -5.39
CA VAL A 33 0.00 -14.88 -5.56
C VAL A 33 -0.93 -14.49 -4.41
N TYR A 34 -0.72 -13.32 -3.88
CA TYR A 34 -1.54 -12.69 -2.83
C TYR A 34 -2.18 -11.42 -3.35
N PHE A 35 -3.45 -11.24 -3.03
CA PHE A 35 -4.13 -9.97 -3.11
C PHE A 35 -3.85 -9.18 -1.83
N VAL A 36 -3.50 -7.91 -1.96
CA VAL A 36 -3.37 -6.96 -0.86
C VAL A 36 -4.24 -5.76 -1.17
N GLY A 37 -5.02 -5.28 -0.20
CA GLY A 37 -5.95 -4.20 -0.50
C GLY A 37 -6.23 -3.26 0.65
N HIS A 38 -6.62 -2.04 0.29
CA HIS A 38 -6.87 -0.91 1.17
C HIS A 38 -5.64 -0.59 2.03
N ASN A 39 -5.70 -0.85 3.34
CA ASN A 39 -4.60 -0.58 4.27
C ASN A 39 -3.95 -1.85 4.83
N HIS A 40 -4.70 -2.93 4.99
CA HIS A 40 -4.18 -4.12 5.68
C HIS A 40 -4.93 -5.43 5.34
N TYR A 41 -5.71 -5.49 4.27
CA TYR A 41 -6.36 -6.74 3.87
C TYR A 41 -5.46 -7.57 2.99
N ILE A 42 -5.46 -8.88 3.19
CA ILE A 42 -4.71 -9.85 2.39
C ILE A 42 -5.51 -11.14 2.22
N ALA A 43 -5.38 -11.75 1.05
CA ALA A 43 -5.82 -13.10 0.79
C ALA A 43 -4.95 -13.74 -0.30
N ARG A 44 -4.71 -15.04 -0.17
CA ARG A 44 -4.09 -15.81 -1.24
C ARG A 44 -5.07 -15.96 -2.40
N MET A 45 -4.58 -15.76 -3.62
CA MET A 45 -5.33 -16.00 -4.85
C MET A 45 -5.37 -17.48 -5.21
N LYS A 46 -6.41 -17.90 -5.92
CA LYS A 46 -6.41 -19.20 -6.60
C LYS A 46 -5.35 -19.22 -7.71
N PRO A 47 -4.77 -20.40 -8.04
CA PRO A 47 -3.74 -20.47 -9.08
C PRO A 47 -4.18 -19.97 -10.46
N ASP A 48 -5.47 -20.08 -10.77
CA ASP A 48 -6.06 -19.59 -12.01
C ASP A 48 -6.50 -18.11 -11.95
N MET A 49 -6.22 -17.44 -10.84
CA MET A 49 -6.58 -16.05 -10.57
C MET A 49 -8.10 -15.76 -10.57
N SER A 50 -8.94 -16.79 -10.51
CA SER A 50 -10.41 -16.67 -10.57
C SER A 50 -11.06 -16.17 -9.28
N GLY A 51 -10.28 -15.85 -8.25
CA GLY A 51 -10.78 -15.37 -6.97
C GLY A 51 -9.84 -15.71 -5.82
N PHE A 52 -10.30 -15.50 -4.60
CA PHE A 52 -9.55 -15.84 -3.40
C PHE A 52 -9.58 -17.35 -3.12
N ALA A 53 -8.43 -17.91 -2.74
CA ALA A 53 -8.30 -19.28 -2.28
C ALA A 53 -8.55 -19.43 -0.77
N GLU A 54 -8.75 -18.34 -0.08
CA GLU A 54 -9.01 -18.26 1.35
C GLU A 54 -9.86 -17.02 1.68
N GLU A 55 -10.35 -16.93 2.90
CA GLU A 55 -11.03 -15.73 3.38
C GLU A 55 -10.06 -14.56 3.49
N LEU A 56 -10.56 -13.34 3.24
CA LEU A 56 -9.81 -12.12 3.49
C LEU A 56 -9.40 -12.03 4.96
N LYS A 57 -8.13 -11.84 5.19
CA LYS A 57 -7.52 -11.68 6.51
C LYS A 57 -7.04 -10.25 6.69
N THR A 58 -6.91 -9.85 7.93
CA THR A 58 -6.24 -8.61 8.30
C THR A 58 -4.77 -8.92 8.58
N LEU A 59 -3.86 -8.17 7.95
CA LEU A 59 -2.44 -8.23 8.24
C LEU A 59 -2.18 -7.96 9.73
N LYS A 60 -1.26 -8.72 10.31
CA LYS A 60 -0.85 -8.52 11.70
C LYS A 60 0.18 -7.39 11.76
N GLU A 61 -0.28 -6.22 12.10
CA GLU A 61 0.53 -5.02 12.28
C GLU A 61 0.50 -4.54 13.72
N LYS A 62 1.49 -3.75 14.12
CA LYS A 62 1.42 -2.99 15.37
C LYS A 62 0.25 -2.00 15.29
N LYS A 63 -0.65 -2.09 16.25
CA LYS A 63 -1.76 -1.14 16.39
C LYS A 63 -1.29 0.11 17.11
N TYR A 64 -1.80 1.24 16.68
CA TYR A 64 -1.61 2.54 17.33
C TYR A 64 -2.90 2.98 17.99
N ASN A 65 -2.81 3.84 18.97
CA ASN A 65 -3.97 4.42 19.62
C ASN A 65 -3.75 5.95 19.74
N PRO A 66 -4.49 6.77 18.99
CA PRO A 66 -5.50 6.38 18.01
C PRO A 66 -4.88 5.77 16.74
N GLU A 67 -5.64 4.93 16.05
CA GLU A 67 -5.19 4.33 14.78
C GLU A 67 -5.23 5.38 13.67
N PRO A 68 -4.12 5.62 12.95
CA PRO A 68 -4.08 6.58 11.86
C PRO A 68 -4.85 6.08 10.63
N TYR A 69 -5.30 6.99 9.79
CA TYR A 69 -5.87 6.65 8.49
C TYR A 69 -4.75 6.31 7.50
N ILE A 70 -4.76 5.07 7.04
CA ILE A 70 -3.76 4.48 6.15
C ILE A 70 -4.46 3.91 4.93
N GLU A 71 -3.81 3.96 3.77
CA GLU A 71 -4.32 3.40 2.51
C GLU A 71 -3.17 2.95 1.59
N GLY A 72 -3.50 2.46 0.38
CA GLY A 72 -2.53 2.16 -0.66
C GLY A 72 -1.58 1.02 -0.32
N ALA A 73 -2.06 -0.01 0.38
CA ALA A 73 -1.22 -1.12 0.80
C ALA A 73 -0.76 -1.98 -0.38
N PHE A 74 0.53 -2.26 -0.44
CA PHE A 74 1.09 -3.33 -1.26
C PHE A 74 2.29 -3.98 -0.57
N ILE A 75 2.70 -5.14 -1.07
CA ILE A 75 3.84 -5.90 -0.53
C ILE A 75 4.88 -6.11 -1.63
N PHE A 76 6.14 -6.04 -1.27
CA PHE A 76 7.25 -6.57 -2.05
C PHE A 76 8.18 -7.38 -1.14
N LYS A 77 9.01 -8.25 -1.73
CA LYS A 77 9.98 -9.06 -1.00
C LYS A 77 11.39 -8.60 -1.35
N TYR A 78 12.19 -8.34 -0.34
CA TYR A 78 13.58 -7.99 -0.48
C TYR A 78 14.35 -8.51 0.74
N ASP A 79 15.57 -9.05 0.51
CA ASP A 79 16.43 -9.61 1.55
C ASP A 79 15.71 -10.60 2.47
N ASN A 80 14.95 -11.52 1.85
CA ASN A 80 14.12 -12.52 2.51
C ASN A 80 13.05 -11.99 3.49
N LYS A 81 12.76 -10.69 3.45
CA LYS A 81 11.70 -10.07 4.24
C LYS A 81 10.57 -9.56 3.36
N TYR A 82 9.36 -9.61 3.89
CA TYR A 82 8.21 -8.97 3.32
C TYR A 82 8.16 -7.52 3.79
N HIS A 83 8.03 -6.60 2.85
CA HIS A 83 7.91 -5.17 3.10
C HIS A 83 6.49 -4.74 2.78
N LEU A 84 5.73 -4.39 3.79
CA LEU A 84 4.40 -3.81 3.64
C LEU A 84 4.56 -2.30 3.50
N VAL A 85 4.14 -1.81 2.35
CA VAL A 85 4.14 -0.38 1.99
C VAL A 85 2.74 0.15 2.13
N GLN A 86 2.61 1.31 2.74
CA GLN A 86 1.33 1.98 2.96
C GLN A 86 1.51 3.49 2.82
N ALA A 87 0.43 4.21 2.60
CA ALA A 87 0.41 5.65 2.49
C ALA A 87 -0.32 6.29 3.67
N ILE A 88 0.24 7.37 4.19
CA ILE A 88 -0.28 8.06 5.37
C ILE A 88 0.01 9.56 5.29
N TRP A 89 -0.90 10.37 5.81
CA TRP A 89 -0.59 11.76 6.09
C TRP A 89 0.14 11.87 7.42
N SER A 90 1.40 12.33 7.37
CA SER A 90 2.22 12.46 8.56
C SER A 90 2.88 13.83 8.68
N HIS A 91 3.27 14.16 9.91
CA HIS A 91 4.05 15.32 10.24
C HIS A 91 5.20 14.93 11.17
N ARG A 92 6.42 15.09 10.69
CA ARG A 92 7.61 14.83 11.48
C ARG A 92 7.94 16.02 12.37
N THR A 93 8.13 15.75 13.64
CA THR A 93 8.61 16.71 14.65
C THR A 93 9.92 16.22 15.26
N SER A 94 10.53 17.03 16.12
CA SER A 94 11.70 16.60 16.92
C SER A 94 11.35 15.47 17.90
N GLU A 95 10.09 15.30 18.24
CA GLU A 95 9.59 14.27 19.17
C GLU A 95 9.13 12.99 18.45
N GLY A 96 9.17 12.97 17.11
CA GLY A 96 8.73 11.85 16.29
C GLY A 96 7.67 12.22 15.25
N ASP A 97 7.12 11.20 14.61
CA ASP A 97 6.08 11.39 13.59
C ASP A 97 4.69 11.39 14.20
N THR A 98 3.89 12.38 13.81
CA THR A 98 2.45 12.44 14.11
C THR A 98 1.66 12.16 12.85
N TYR A 99 0.52 11.50 13.00
CA TYR A 99 -0.31 11.04 11.89
C TYR A 99 -1.70 11.62 11.95
N ILE A 100 -2.37 11.74 10.79
CA ILE A 100 -3.79 12.06 10.73
C ILE A 100 -4.58 10.81 11.11
N GLU A 101 -5.34 10.93 12.19
CA GLU A 101 -6.03 9.82 12.85
C GLU A 101 -7.30 9.36 12.15
N LYS A 102 -7.94 10.25 11.34
CA LYS A 102 -9.23 9.94 10.72
C LYS A 102 -9.33 10.51 9.31
N LYS A 103 -9.98 9.74 8.43
CA LYS A 103 -10.42 10.21 7.12
C LYS A 103 -11.31 11.44 7.28
N GLY A 104 -11.01 12.49 6.51
CA GLY A 104 -11.79 13.72 6.50
C GLY A 104 -11.42 14.75 7.58
N VAL A 105 -10.45 14.48 8.43
CA VAL A 105 -9.86 15.52 9.26
C VAL A 105 -9.04 16.43 8.35
N THR A 106 -9.53 17.62 8.11
CA THR A 106 -8.80 18.71 7.46
C THR A 106 -7.73 19.22 8.40
N SER A 107 -6.63 18.50 8.47
CA SER A 107 -5.44 19.05 9.09
C SER A 107 -4.92 20.21 8.25
N PRO A 108 -4.30 21.24 8.85
CA PRO A 108 -3.64 22.27 8.06
C PRO A 108 -2.64 21.60 7.13
N LYS A 109 -2.93 21.58 5.83
CA LYS A 109 -2.09 20.99 4.77
C LYS A 109 -0.63 21.47 4.80
N THR A 110 -0.38 22.59 5.49
CA THR A 110 0.96 23.16 5.70
C THR A 110 1.84 22.35 6.64
N ARG A 111 1.30 21.43 7.44
CA ARG A 111 2.07 20.63 8.40
C ARG A 111 2.31 19.21 7.97
N TYR A 112 1.45 18.64 7.14
CA TYR A 112 1.47 17.23 6.78
C TYR A 112 1.95 17.05 5.34
N SER A 113 2.69 15.98 5.11
CA SER A 113 2.97 15.42 3.80
C SER A 113 2.26 14.08 3.67
N TYR A 114 1.99 13.67 2.43
CA TYR A 114 1.45 12.34 2.14
C TYR A 114 2.62 11.40 1.92
N ASP A 115 2.92 10.60 2.92
CA ASP A 115 4.18 9.89 3.06
C ASP A 115 4.04 8.40 2.74
N CYS A 116 5.10 7.81 2.20
CA CYS A 116 5.28 6.38 2.13
C CYS A 116 5.84 5.89 3.47
N ILE A 117 5.14 4.97 4.10
CA ILE A 117 5.60 4.26 5.28
C ILE A 117 5.81 2.79 4.95
N ILE A 118 6.80 2.18 5.59
CA ILE A 118 7.13 0.76 5.41
C ILE A 118 7.26 0.08 6.78
N SER A 119 6.77 -1.16 6.84
CA SER A 119 7.03 -2.10 7.91
C SER A 119 7.49 -3.44 7.33
N THR A 120 8.18 -4.27 8.10
CA THR A 120 8.78 -5.52 7.63
C THR A 120 8.36 -6.72 8.46
N ALA A 121 8.31 -7.90 7.83
CA ALA A 121 7.99 -9.16 8.49
C ALA A 121 8.76 -10.33 7.87
N ASP A 122 8.89 -11.41 8.64
CA ASP A 122 9.43 -12.70 8.14
C ASP A 122 8.35 -13.60 7.51
N ASN A 123 7.08 -13.23 7.67
CA ASN A 123 5.93 -13.93 7.11
C ASN A 123 5.00 -12.93 6.41
N VAL A 124 4.43 -13.33 5.27
CA VAL A 124 3.57 -12.47 4.46
C VAL A 124 2.34 -11.93 5.21
N TYR A 125 1.83 -12.68 6.18
CA TYR A 125 0.72 -12.23 7.04
C TYR A 125 1.17 -11.44 8.27
N GLY A 126 2.49 -11.24 8.45
CA GLY A 126 3.08 -10.62 9.64
C GLY A 126 3.41 -11.63 10.77
N PRO A 127 3.72 -11.15 11.98
CA PRO A 127 3.56 -9.77 12.43
C PRO A 127 4.57 -8.81 11.79
N TYR A 128 4.08 -7.68 11.32
CA TYR A 128 4.91 -6.61 10.80
C TYR A 128 5.49 -5.75 11.91
N SER A 129 6.71 -5.27 11.69
CA SER A 129 7.43 -4.38 12.59
C SER A 129 6.73 -3.04 12.78
N GLU A 130 7.28 -2.20 13.61
CA GLU A 130 6.93 -0.79 13.66
C GLU A 130 7.18 -0.12 12.31
N ARG A 131 6.25 0.75 11.89
CA ARG A 131 6.32 1.52 10.65
C ARG A 131 7.40 2.58 10.73
N TYR A 132 8.06 2.86 9.63
CA TYR A 132 8.95 4.01 9.48
C TYR A 132 8.62 4.78 8.21
N ASN A 133 8.87 6.10 8.21
CA ASN A 133 8.72 6.93 7.03
C ASN A 133 9.87 6.66 6.06
N ALA A 134 9.55 6.04 4.93
CA ALA A 134 10.52 5.69 3.89
C ALA A 134 10.71 6.82 2.88
N ILE A 135 9.61 7.45 2.44
CA ILE A 135 9.65 8.52 1.44
C ILE A 135 8.67 9.62 1.86
N THR A 136 9.21 10.71 2.36
CA THR A 136 8.40 11.89 2.70
C THR A 136 7.82 12.53 1.43
N GLY A 137 6.50 12.71 1.41
CA GLY A 137 5.78 13.26 0.26
C GLY A 137 5.62 12.27 -0.91
N GLY A 138 5.99 11.00 -0.73
CA GLY A 138 5.93 9.97 -1.74
C GLY A 138 4.91 8.86 -1.44
N GLY A 139 3.80 9.21 -0.81
CA GLY A 139 2.74 8.27 -0.50
C GLY A 139 2.03 7.70 -1.72
N HIS A 140 1.31 6.62 -1.51
CA HIS A 140 0.52 5.89 -2.50
C HIS A 140 1.37 5.52 -3.74
N ASN A 141 2.41 4.75 -3.49
CA ASN A 141 3.41 4.38 -4.49
C ASN A 141 3.39 2.89 -4.82
N ASN A 142 4.10 2.54 -5.90
CA ASN A 142 4.53 1.17 -6.17
C ASN A 142 6.06 1.15 -6.31
N LEU A 143 6.68 0.12 -5.75
CA LEU A 143 8.09 -0.17 -5.90
C LEU A 143 8.26 -1.39 -6.79
N PHE A 144 9.17 -1.32 -7.74
CA PHE A 144 9.47 -2.43 -8.64
C PHE A 144 10.93 -2.43 -9.05
N GLN A 145 11.41 -3.57 -9.51
CA GLN A 145 12.73 -3.69 -10.12
C GLN A 145 12.62 -3.74 -11.63
N ASP A 146 13.55 -3.08 -12.31
CA ASP A 146 13.74 -3.27 -13.75
C ASP A 146 14.53 -4.56 -14.05
N LYS A 147 14.70 -4.86 -15.32
CA LYS A 147 15.45 -6.04 -15.80
C LYS A 147 16.92 -6.07 -15.38
N ASP A 148 17.48 -4.95 -14.99
CA ASP A 148 18.87 -4.78 -14.56
C ASP A 148 19.02 -4.81 -13.02
N GLY A 149 17.89 -5.03 -12.30
CA GLY A 149 17.83 -5.10 -10.85
C GLY A 149 17.77 -3.74 -10.14
N ASN A 150 17.62 -2.63 -10.87
CA ASN A 150 17.48 -1.33 -10.26
C ASN A 150 16.07 -1.15 -9.68
N TRP A 151 15.97 -0.54 -8.51
CA TRP A 151 14.71 -0.21 -7.89
C TRP A 151 14.15 1.12 -8.40
N TRP A 152 12.87 1.11 -8.69
CA TRP A 152 12.09 2.27 -9.13
C TRP A 152 10.86 2.44 -8.27
N ALA A 153 10.39 3.68 -8.14
CA ALA A 153 9.13 4.01 -7.48
C ALA A 153 8.28 4.89 -8.38
N THR A 154 6.99 4.56 -8.48
CA THR A 154 5.97 5.51 -8.93
C THR A 154 5.23 6.04 -7.71
N MET A 155 4.97 7.32 -7.62
CA MET A 155 4.38 7.91 -6.42
C MET A 155 3.56 9.16 -6.73
N PHE A 156 2.61 9.48 -5.85
CA PHE A 156 2.08 10.83 -5.77
C PHE A 156 3.12 11.72 -5.10
N PHE A 157 3.48 12.80 -5.76
CA PHE A 157 4.37 13.78 -5.14
C PHE A 157 3.56 14.80 -4.34
N ASN A 158 3.46 14.57 -3.05
CA ASN A 158 2.69 15.35 -2.09
C ASN A 158 3.58 15.86 -0.94
N PRO A 159 4.51 16.77 -1.21
CA PRO A 159 5.37 17.33 -0.17
C PRO A 159 4.56 18.15 0.83
N ARG A 160 5.15 18.40 1.98
CA ARG A 160 4.55 19.23 3.02
C ARG A 160 4.15 20.61 2.46
N GLY A 161 2.92 21.01 2.78
CA GLY A 161 2.37 22.30 2.36
C GLY A 161 1.77 22.33 0.96
N ALA A 162 1.83 21.26 0.19
CA ALA A 162 1.21 21.20 -1.13
C ALA A 162 -0.31 21.38 -1.05
N GLN A 163 -0.85 22.12 -2.01
CA GLN A 163 -2.30 22.25 -2.20
C GLN A 163 -2.81 21.15 -3.12
N ALA A 164 -4.04 20.68 -2.92
CA ALA A 164 -4.62 19.62 -3.74
C ALA A 164 -4.64 19.94 -5.26
N ALA A 165 -4.75 21.21 -5.60
CA ALA A 165 -4.71 21.69 -6.99
C ALA A 165 -3.30 21.68 -7.62
N GLU A 166 -2.27 21.53 -6.80
CA GLU A 166 -0.85 21.54 -7.23
C GLU A 166 -0.32 20.12 -7.46
N TYR A 167 -1.12 19.09 -7.20
CA TYR A 167 -0.70 17.71 -7.36
C TYR A 167 -0.54 17.37 -8.83
N LYS A 168 0.69 17.15 -9.24
CA LYS A 168 1.01 16.51 -10.50
C LYS A 168 1.45 15.10 -10.20
N VAL A 169 0.79 14.11 -10.80
CA VAL A 169 1.31 12.75 -10.86
C VAL A 169 2.59 12.83 -11.69
N THR A 170 3.74 12.69 -11.05
CA THR A 170 5.02 12.58 -11.74
C THR A 170 5.49 11.15 -11.61
N CYS A 171 5.51 10.42 -12.72
CA CYS A 171 6.32 9.22 -12.83
C CYS A 171 7.79 9.66 -12.93
N ARG A 172 8.61 9.26 -12.03
CA ARG A 172 10.07 9.37 -12.10
C ARG A 172 10.66 8.00 -11.93
#